data_8c2d44664d15e4e04f017792c70292e0
#
_entry.id   8c2d44664d15e4e04f017792c70292e0
#
_cell.length_a   1.000
_cell.length_b   1.000
_cell.length_c   1.000
_cell.angle_alpha   90.00
_cell.angle_beta   90.00
_cell.angle_gamma   90.00
#
_symmetry.space_group_name_H-M   'P 1'
#
loop_
_entity.id
_entity.type
_entity.pdbx_description
1 polymer ?
#
loop_
_entity_poly.entity_id
_entity_poly.type
_entity_poly.pdbx_seq_one_letter_code
_entity_poly.pdbx_strand_id
1 'polypeptide(L)'
;MKQLAILGSTGSIGTQTLDVVRQHPEAFGVYALTAHRSIDLLIQQAIEFNPAVVCIADQSLYQPLREALSDLPIQVMAGEKAIVELVTMPAIDVVVAAMVGYAGLRPTIEAIKAKKTIALANKETLVVAGEIICRLAKRHKVSILPVDSEHSAIFQSLVGEDMASVEKLLLTASGGPFRTFTFDQMQHVTASQALQHPNWEMGAKITIDSASMMNKGFEVIEARWLFDIPVEKIQVLVHPQSVIHSAVQFVDGSVKAQLGTPDMRMPIQYALTYPERWLSDVPRLDLFKTNNLTFEEPDLQRFPNLRLAYQAMEQGGNMPCILNAANEVVNLAFREGRCGFLQMSEIIEKTMSKTDFITEPTYDDYVQTDRLARQIATNLLKH
;
A
#
# COMPACT_ATOMS: atom_id res chain seq x y z
N MET A 1 -16.94 3.55 -20.74
CA MET A 1 -15.75 2.71 -20.46
C MET A 1 -14.75 3.60 -19.73
N LYS A 2 -14.40 3.29 -18.47
CA LYS A 2 -13.36 4.02 -17.71
C LYS A 2 -11.97 3.61 -18.20
N GLN A 3 -11.12 4.58 -18.47
CA GLN A 3 -9.75 4.36 -18.93
C GLN A 3 -8.77 4.33 -17.75
N LEU A 4 -8.08 3.22 -17.57
CA LEU A 4 -7.21 2.96 -16.44
C LEU A 4 -5.73 3.15 -16.81
N ALA A 5 -4.97 3.81 -15.94
CA ALA A 5 -3.52 3.71 -15.91
C ALA A 5 -3.12 2.86 -14.71
N ILE A 6 -2.41 1.75 -14.95
CA ILE A 6 -2.01 0.81 -13.89
C ILE A 6 -0.52 0.98 -13.64
N LEU A 7 -0.18 1.63 -12.53
CA LEU A 7 1.20 1.85 -12.13
C LEU A 7 1.71 0.62 -11.35
N GLY A 8 2.68 -0.09 -11.92
CA GLY A 8 3.16 -1.36 -11.37
C GLY A 8 2.27 -2.55 -11.78
N SER A 9 1.88 -2.61 -13.05
CA SER A 9 0.98 -3.63 -13.62
C SER A 9 1.50 -5.08 -13.47
N THR A 10 2.80 -5.26 -13.38
CA THR A 10 3.45 -6.57 -13.23
C THR A 10 3.57 -7.04 -11.76
N GLY A 11 3.19 -6.19 -10.80
CA GLY A 11 3.13 -6.55 -9.39
C GLY A 11 1.82 -7.29 -9.02
N SER A 12 1.74 -7.78 -7.77
CA SER A 12 0.58 -8.55 -7.29
C SER A 12 -0.75 -7.79 -7.46
N ILE A 13 -0.80 -6.50 -7.08
CA ILE A 13 -2.03 -5.69 -7.25
C ILE A 13 -2.29 -5.38 -8.73
N GLY A 14 -1.24 -5.09 -9.50
CA GLY A 14 -1.39 -4.80 -10.92
C GLY A 14 -1.95 -5.97 -11.72
N THR A 15 -1.46 -7.19 -11.49
CA THR A 15 -1.97 -8.41 -12.15
C THR A 15 -3.42 -8.70 -11.77
N GLN A 16 -3.76 -8.57 -10.48
CA GLN A 16 -5.14 -8.74 -10.00
C GLN A 16 -6.07 -7.62 -10.49
N THR A 17 -5.56 -6.41 -10.72
CA THR A 17 -6.33 -5.35 -11.39
C THR A 17 -6.68 -5.75 -12.83
N LEU A 18 -5.73 -6.32 -13.55
CA LEU A 18 -5.98 -6.83 -14.90
C LEU A 18 -6.95 -8.01 -14.91
N ASP A 19 -6.96 -8.87 -13.86
CA ASP A 19 -7.98 -9.91 -13.71
C ASP A 19 -9.39 -9.32 -13.55
N VAL A 20 -9.54 -8.24 -12.79
CA VAL A 20 -10.80 -7.51 -12.68
C VAL A 20 -11.22 -6.91 -14.04
N VAL A 21 -10.28 -6.34 -14.79
CA VAL A 21 -10.55 -5.79 -16.13
C VAL A 21 -11.03 -6.89 -17.08
N ARG A 22 -10.42 -8.09 -17.06
CA ARG A 22 -10.87 -9.23 -17.88
C ARG A 22 -12.31 -9.65 -17.62
N GLN A 23 -12.78 -9.50 -16.37
CA GLN A 23 -14.17 -9.83 -16.00
C GLN A 23 -15.16 -8.77 -16.49
N HIS A 24 -14.71 -7.53 -16.75
CA HIS A 24 -15.57 -6.40 -17.10
C HIS A 24 -15.03 -5.60 -18.31
N PRO A 25 -14.79 -6.25 -19.46
CA PRO A 25 -14.11 -5.64 -20.60
C PRO A 25 -14.92 -4.51 -21.26
N GLU A 26 -16.24 -4.49 -21.04
CA GLU A 26 -17.14 -3.43 -21.54
C GLU A 26 -17.09 -2.16 -20.66
N ALA A 27 -16.63 -2.29 -19.42
CA ALA A 27 -16.62 -1.20 -18.45
C ALA A 27 -15.25 -0.53 -18.31
N PHE A 28 -14.16 -1.31 -18.44
CA PHE A 28 -12.79 -0.85 -18.23
C PHE A 28 -11.94 -1.02 -19.48
N GLY A 29 -11.23 0.05 -19.86
CA GLY A 29 -10.14 0.04 -20.83
C GLY A 29 -8.79 0.24 -20.13
N VAL A 30 -7.77 -0.47 -20.57
CA VAL A 30 -6.40 -0.26 -20.12
C VAL A 30 -5.74 0.76 -21.05
N TYR A 31 -5.61 2.00 -20.58
CA TYR A 31 -4.94 3.06 -21.35
C TYR A 31 -3.42 2.99 -21.21
N ALA A 32 -2.93 2.72 -20.00
CA ALA A 32 -1.51 2.70 -19.75
C ALA A 32 -1.09 1.62 -18.76
N LEU A 33 0.05 0.98 -19.01
CA LEU A 33 0.70 0.01 -18.13
C LEU A 33 2.10 0.47 -17.78
N THR A 34 2.51 0.30 -16.53
CA THR A 34 3.91 0.56 -16.13
C THR A 34 4.50 -0.61 -15.37
N ALA A 35 5.81 -0.84 -15.55
CA ALA A 35 6.58 -1.78 -14.74
C ALA A 35 7.95 -1.19 -14.38
N HIS A 36 8.61 -1.76 -13.35
CA HIS A 36 9.97 -1.35 -13.02
C HIS A 36 10.99 -2.02 -13.94
N ARG A 37 11.08 -3.37 -13.90
CA ARG A 37 12.06 -4.18 -14.65
C ARG A 37 11.45 -5.41 -15.33
N SER A 38 10.23 -5.80 -14.98
CA SER A 38 9.59 -7.03 -15.47
C SER A 38 9.12 -6.87 -16.92
N ILE A 39 10.07 -6.82 -17.86
CA ILE A 39 9.82 -6.53 -19.27
C ILE A 39 8.95 -7.62 -19.91
N ASP A 40 9.24 -8.90 -19.68
CA ASP A 40 8.55 -10.02 -20.34
C ASP A 40 7.04 -10.03 -20.00
N LEU A 41 6.71 -9.87 -18.71
CA LEU A 41 5.32 -9.78 -18.28
C LEU A 41 4.64 -8.51 -18.79
N LEU A 42 5.35 -7.38 -18.83
CA LEU A 42 4.81 -6.14 -19.39
C LEU A 42 4.49 -6.28 -20.89
N ILE A 43 5.33 -6.96 -21.66
CA ILE A 43 5.07 -7.25 -23.07
C ILE A 43 3.82 -8.13 -23.22
N GLN A 44 3.69 -9.20 -22.43
CA GLN A 44 2.50 -10.06 -22.44
C GLN A 44 1.22 -9.27 -22.14
N GLN A 45 1.25 -8.43 -21.11
CA GLN A 45 0.14 -7.56 -20.74
C GLN A 45 -0.18 -6.54 -21.86
N ALA A 46 0.85 -5.97 -22.49
CA ALA A 46 0.68 -5.03 -23.60
C ALA A 46 0.03 -5.68 -24.83
N ILE A 47 0.40 -6.90 -25.17
CA ILE A 47 -0.21 -7.66 -26.27
C ILE A 47 -1.67 -7.99 -25.95
N GLU A 48 -1.96 -8.41 -24.71
CA GLU A 48 -3.30 -8.83 -24.31
C GLU A 48 -4.28 -7.65 -24.22
N PHE A 49 -3.87 -6.55 -23.57
CA PHE A 49 -4.77 -5.43 -23.26
C PHE A 49 -4.70 -4.28 -24.27
N ASN A 50 -3.74 -4.33 -25.20
CA ASN A 50 -3.52 -3.32 -26.24
C ASN A 50 -3.63 -1.87 -25.73
N PRO A 51 -2.84 -1.46 -24.71
CA PRO A 51 -2.89 -0.13 -24.15
C PRO A 51 -2.38 0.91 -25.15
N ALA A 52 -2.77 2.18 -24.98
CA ALA A 52 -2.20 3.25 -25.78
C ALA A 52 -0.71 3.52 -25.41
N VAL A 53 -0.35 3.28 -24.17
CA VAL A 53 1.00 3.60 -23.65
C VAL A 53 1.51 2.49 -22.71
N VAL A 54 2.78 2.14 -22.86
CA VAL A 54 3.52 1.36 -21.85
C VAL A 54 4.76 2.12 -21.39
N CYS A 55 5.12 2.00 -20.12
CA CYS A 55 6.31 2.65 -19.58
C CYS A 55 7.11 1.68 -18.70
N ILE A 56 8.43 1.58 -18.96
CA ILE A 56 9.38 0.84 -18.12
C ILE A 56 10.21 1.82 -17.31
N ALA A 57 10.29 1.65 -15.96
CA ALA A 57 11.04 2.58 -15.13
C ALA A 57 12.55 2.47 -15.34
N ASP A 58 13.07 1.25 -15.55
CA ASP A 58 14.48 1.04 -15.90
C ASP A 58 14.74 1.41 -17.36
N GLN A 59 15.41 2.54 -17.55
CA GLN A 59 15.72 3.07 -18.89
C GLN A 59 16.57 2.13 -19.75
N SER A 60 17.36 1.24 -19.15
CA SER A 60 18.18 0.27 -19.88
C SER A 60 17.33 -0.74 -20.66
N LEU A 61 16.06 -0.90 -20.27
CA LEU A 61 15.10 -1.81 -20.91
C LEU A 61 14.21 -1.13 -21.96
N TYR A 62 14.42 0.17 -22.23
CA TYR A 62 13.61 0.90 -23.22
C TYR A 62 13.70 0.29 -24.61
N GLN A 63 14.91 0.09 -25.11
CA GLN A 63 15.12 -0.40 -26.49
C GLN A 63 14.57 -1.82 -26.69
N PRO A 64 14.86 -2.81 -25.79
CA PRO A 64 14.24 -4.13 -25.88
C PRO A 64 12.70 -4.10 -25.86
N LEU A 65 12.10 -3.25 -25.01
CA LEU A 65 10.64 -3.12 -24.93
C LEU A 65 10.06 -2.53 -26.20
N ARG A 66 10.70 -1.49 -26.77
CA ARG A 66 10.28 -0.85 -28.00
C ARG A 66 10.34 -1.79 -29.20
N GLU A 67 11.40 -2.60 -29.29
CA GLU A 67 11.57 -3.58 -30.38
C GLU A 67 10.49 -4.67 -30.28
N ALA A 68 10.23 -5.19 -29.07
CA ALA A 68 9.23 -6.23 -28.85
C ALA A 68 7.79 -5.78 -29.17
N LEU A 69 7.49 -4.48 -29.08
CA LEU A 69 6.17 -3.91 -29.34
C LEU A 69 6.10 -3.11 -30.66
N SER A 70 7.11 -3.24 -31.54
CA SER A 70 7.23 -2.45 -32.77
C SER A 70 6.06 -2.58 -33.76
N ASP A 71 5.41 -3.76 -33.76
CA ASP A 71 4.29 -4.07 -34.63
C ASP A 71 2.91 -3.65 -34.06
N LEU A 72 2.89 -3.09 -32.88
CA LEU A 72 1.67 -2.64 -32.21
C LEU A 72 1.60 -1.11 -32.17
N PRO A 73 0.40 -0.50 -32.23
CA PRO A 73 0.22 0.94 -32.14
C PRO A 73 0.34 1.45 -30.70
N ILE A 74 1.39 1.03 -29.99
CA ILE A 74 1.61 1.31 -28.56
C ILE A 74 2.78 2.30 -28.44
N GLN A 75 2.55 3.41 -27.75
CA GLN A 75 3.63 4.32 -27.37
C GLN A 75 4.47 3.70 -26.24
N VAL A 76 5.76 3.54 -26.48
CA VAL A 76 6.71 3.06 -25.45
C VAL A 76 7.45 4.24 -24.83
N MET A 77 7.43 4.29 -23.50
CA MET A 77 8.11 5.31 -22.69
C MET A 77 9.07 4.66 -21.70
N ALA A 78 10.03 5.41 -21.15
CA ALA A 78 10.93 4.90 -20.12
C ALA A 78 11.38 5.96 -19.11
N GLY A 79 11.63 5.50 -17.90
CA GLY A 79 12.15 6.29 -16.78
C GLY A 79 11.06 6.90 -15.89
N GLU A 80 11.45 7.32 -14.70
CA GLU A 80 10.53 7.87 -13.67
C GLU A 80 9.80 9.13 -14.16
N LYS A 81 10.49 10.01 -14.91
CA LYS A 81 9.87 11.23 -15.48
C LYS A 81 8.75 10.89 -16.46
N ALA A 82 8.93 9.83 -17.24
CA ALA A 82 7.92 9.36 -18.18
C ALA A 82 6.67 8.80 -17.48
N ILE A 83 6.82 8.13 -16.32
CA ILE A 83 5.69 7.69 -15.50
C ILE A 83 4.90 8.90 -15.00
N VAL A 84 5.60 9.94 -14.54
CA VAL A 84 4.98 11.20 -14.08
C VAL A 84 4.21 11.91 -15.19
N GLU A 85 4.74 11.93 -16.41
CA GLU A 85 4.08 12.48 -17.60
C GLU A 85 2.84 11.66 -17.97
N LEU A 86 2.99 10.32 -17.99
CA LEU A 86 1.94 9.38 -18.36
C LEU A 86 0.66 9.59 -17.51
N VAL A 87 0.79 9.72 -16.20
CA VAL A 87 -0.39 9.86 -15.30
C VAL A 87 -1.19 11.15 -15.52
N THR A 88 -0.63 12.12 -16.25
CA THR A 88 -1.31 13.38 -16.57
C THR A 88 -2.08 13.35 -17.88
N MET A 89 -1.97 12.29 -18.68
CA MET A 89 -2.60 12.17 -20.01
C MET A 89 -4.11 12.32 -19.90
N PRO A 90 -4.74 13.16 -20.78
CA PRO A 90 -6.17 13.51 -20.67
C PRO A 90 -7.12 12.31 -20.71
N ALA A 91 -6.78 11.30 -21.48
CA ALA A 91 -7.64 10.12 -21.69
C ALA A 91 -7.77 9.21 -20.47
N ILE A 92 -6.91 9.34 -19.45
CA ILE A 92 -6.96 8.54 -18.24
C ILE A 92 -8.05 9.08 -17.31
N ASP A 93 -8.93 8.20 -16.82
CA ASP A 93 -9.95 8.49 -15.82
C ASP A 93 -9.50 8.12 -14.41
N VAL A 94 -8.87 6.96 -14.28
CA VAL A 94 -8.46 6.38 -12.98
C VAL A 94 -7.00 5.96 -13.04
N VAL A 95 -6.24 6.33 -12.03
CA VAL A 95 -4.87 5.84 -11.80
C VAL A 95 -4.90 4.81 -10.68
N VAL A 96 -4.58 3.56 -11.00
CA VAL A 96 -4.33 2.50 -10.02
C VAL A 96 -2.89 2.63 -9.55
N ALA A 97 -2.69 3.18 -8.38
CA ALA A 97 -1.38 3.44 -7.79
C ALA A 97 -0.88 2.20 -7.04
N ALA A 98 -0.25 1.25 -7.76
CA ALA A 98 0.24 -0.03 -7.22
C ALA A 98 1.77 -0.17 -7.29
N MET A 99 2.49 0.94 -7.36
CA MET A 99 3.95 0.96 -7.21
C MET A 99 4.32 0.69 -5.75
N VAL A 100 5.46 0.06 -5.52
CA VAL A 100 5.93 -0.27 -4.16
C VAL A 100 6.79 0.87 -3.59
N GLY A 101 6.58 1.21 -2.33
CA GLY A 101 7.42 2.14 -1.58
C GLY A 101 7.29 3.59 -2.01
N TYR A 102 8.34 4.37 -1.71
CA TYR A 102 8.40 5.82 -1.95
C TYR A 102 8.16 6.24 -3.40
N ALA A 103 8.50 5.38 -4.37
CA ALA A 103 8.44 5.70 -5.81
C ALA A 103 7.04 6.10 -6.32
N GLY A 104 5.97 5.68 -5.63
CA GLY A 104 4.59 6.03 -5.98
C GLY A 104 4.18 7.47 -5.63
N LEU A 105 4.92 8.18 -4.78
CA LEU A 105 4.51 9.48 -4.27
C LEU A 105 4.36 10.54 -5.37
N ARG A 106 5.40 10.76 -6.17
CA ARG A 106 5.39 11.80 -7.20
C ARG A 106 4.35 11.56 -8.29
N PRO A 107 4.23 10.35 -8.88
CA PRO A 107 3.17 10.05 -9.84
C PRO A 107 1.77 10.28 -9.26
N THR A 108 1.52 9.93 -8.00
CA THR A 108 0.22 10.16 -7.35
C THR A 108 -0.08 11.65 -7.19
N ILE A 109 0.90 12.47 -6.79
CA ILE A 109 0.74 13.93 -6.70
C ILE A 109 0.34 14.53 -8.06
N GLU A 110 1.03 14.15 -9.13
CA GLU A 110 0.77 14.71 -10.46
C GLU A 110 -0.57 14.19 -11.05
N ALA A 111 -0.94 12.94 -10.76
CA ALA A 111 -2.26 12.40 -11.11
C ALA A 111 -3.40 13.19 -10.41
N ILE A 112 -3.25 13.52 -9.12
CA ILE A 112 -4.21 14.35 -8.38
C ILE A 112 -4.31 15.74 -8.98
N LYS A 113 -3.18 16.39 -9.30
CA LYS A 113 -3.16 17.73 -9.96
C LYS A 113 -3.83 17.68 -11.32
N ALA A 114 -3.69 16.58 -12.05
CA ALA A 114 -4.37 16.32 -13.33
C ALA A 114 -5.84 15.86 -13.16
N LYS A 115 -6.36 15.89 -11.92
CA LYS A 115 -7.76 15.55 -11.56
C LYS A 115 -8.15 14.11 -11.89
N LYS A 116 -7.21 13.16 -11.81
CA LYS A 116 -7.49 11.73 -11.98
C LYS A 116 -7.98 11.14 -10.67
N THR A 117 -9.00 10.27 -10.72
CA THR A 117 -9.39 9.44 -9.58
C THR A 117 -8.24 8.49 -9.22
N ILE A 118 -7.95 8.33 -7.94
CA ILE A 118 -6.86 7.47 -7.47
C ILE A 118 -7.45 6.22 -6.80
N ALA A 119 -7.18 5.03 -7.37
CA ALA A 119 -7.33 3.75 -6.69
C ALA A 119 -6.00 3.44 -6.00
N LEU A 120 -5.91 3.70 -4.69
CA LEU A 120 -4.65 3.72 -3.94
C LEU A 120 -4.37 2.36 -3.32
N ALA A 121 -3.35 1.68 -3.82
CA ALA A 121 -2.77 0.47 -3.22
C ALA A 121 -1.39 0.73 -2.58
N ASN A 122 -0.71 1.78 -3.02
CA ASN A 122 0.60 2.20 -2.48
C ASN A 122 0.41 3.04 -1.20
N LYS A 123 0.33 2.37 -0.06
CA LYS A 123 0.12 3.03 1.25
C LYS A 123 1.27 3.98 1.63
N GLU A 124 2.50 3.69 1.17
CA GLU A 124 3.66 4.51 1.46
C GLU A 124 3.50 5.95 0.97
N THR A 125 2.69 6.20 -0.05
CA THR A 125 2.32 7.54 -0.50
C THR A 125 1.68 8.37 0.61
N LEU A 126 0.72 7.79 1.36
CA LEU A 126 0.08 8.46 2.49
C LEU A 126 0.95 8.43 3.75
N VAL A 127 1.73 7.38 3.95
CA VAL A 127 2.69 7.32 5.06
C VAL A 127 3.69 8.46 4.96
N VAL A 128 4.29 8.65 3.79
CA VAL A 128 5.35 9.65 3.58
C VAL A 128 4.81 11.07 3.61
N ALA A 129 3.73 11.35 2.90
CA ALA A 129 3.27 12.73 2.65
C ALA A 129 1.73 12.86 2.68
N GLY A 130 1.06 12.14 3.58
CA GLY A 130 -0.39 12.06 3.64
C GLY A 130 -1.08 13.41 3.74
N GLU A 131 -0.51 14.36 4.53
CA GLU A 131 -1.04 15.71 4.62
C GLU A 131 -1.06 16.43 3.27
N ILE A 132 0.05 16.38 2.52
CA ILE A 132 0.12 17.01 1.18
C ILE A 132 -0.86 16.33 0.23
N ILE A 133 -0.93 15.01 0.23
CA ILE A 133 -1.81 14.22 -0.64
C ILE A 133 -3.27 14.55 -0.37
N CYS A 134 -3.72 14.50 0.88
CA CYS A 134 -5.12 14.78 1.26
C CYS A 134 -5.50 16.25 0.98
N ARG A 135 -4.60 17.21 1.27
CA ARG A 135 -4.80 18.62 0.94
C ARG A 135 -4.94 18.85 -0.56
N LEU A 136 -4.10 18.19 -1.39
CA LEU A 136 -4.20 18.28 -2.85
C LEU A 136 -5.47 17.63 -3.37
N ALA A 137 -5.82 16.43 -2.88
CA ALA A 137 -7.05 15.73 -3.28
C ALA A 137 -8.29 16.58 -2.98
N LYS A 138 -8.37 17.17 -1.79
CA LYS A 138 -9.45 18.11 -1.41
C LYS A 138 -9.49 19.34 -2.32
N ARG A 139 -8.32 19.96 -2.57
CA ARG A 139 -8.20 21.16 -3.43
C ARG A 139 -8.64 20.89 -4.87
N HIS A 140 -8.26 19.75 -5.43
CA HIS A 140 -8.57 19.37 -6.80
C HIS A 140 -9.88 18.60 -6.95
N LYS A 141 -10.58 18.30 -5.83
CA LYS A 141 -11.83 17.51 -5.76
C LYS A 141 -11.64 16.12 -6.36
N VAL A 142 -10.53 15.48 -6.04
CA VAL A 142 -10.18 14.14 -6.48
C VAL A 142 -10.51 13.14 -5.38
N SER A 143 -11.15 12.04 -5.76
CA SER A 143 -11.40 10.92 -4.86
C SER A 143 -10.17 10.01 -4.77
N ILE A 144 -9.79 9.66 -3.54
CA ILE A 144 -8.81 8.61 -3.26
C ILE A 144 -9.59 7.42 -2.72
N LEU A 145 -9.62 6.33 -3.48
CA LEU A 145 -10.36 5.12 -3.17
C LEU A 145 -9.38 4.05 -2.68
N PRO A 146 -9.55 3.52 -1.46
CA PRO A 146 -8.61 2.55 -0.90
C PRO A 146 -8.71 1.20 -1.62
N VAL A 147 -7.55 0.65 -1.95
CA VAL A 147 -7.38 -0.72 -2.48
C VAL A 147 -6.85 -1.66 -1.41
N ASP A 148 -6.11 -1.15 -0.41
CA ASP A 148 -5.70 -1.97 0.72
C ASP A 148 -6.92 -2.58 1.41
N SER A 149 -6.87 -3.88 1.75
CA SER A 149 -8.07 -4.65 2.16
C SER A 149 -8.73 -4.09 3.41
N GLU A 150 -7.94 -3.71 4.39
CA GLU A 150 -8.41 -3.15 5.65
C GLU A 150 -9.06 -1.77 5.48
N HIS A 151 -8.43 -0.91 4.67
CA HIS A 151 -8.97 0.42 4.39
C HIS A 151 -10.21 0.36 3.49
N SER A 152 -10.23 -0.57 2.53
CA SER A 152 -11.43 -0.86 1.74
C SER A 152 -12.58 -1.33 2.64
N ALA A 153 -12.30 -2.19 3.64
CA ALA A 153 -13.31 -2.67 4.58
C ALA A 153 -13.87 -1.54 5.44
N ILE A 154 -13.01 -0.67 5.96
CA ILE A 154 -13.43 0.54 6.71
C ILE A 154 -14.26 1.44 5.81
N PHE A 155 -13.78 1.74 4.60
CA PHE A 155 -14.49 2.57 3.64
C PHE A 155 -15.89 2.01 3.33
N GLN A 156 -16.02 0.70 3.08
CA GLN A 156 -17.29 0.04 2.85
C GLN A 156 -18.24 0.11 4.07
N SER A 157 -17.68 0.04 5.28
CA SER A 157 -18.44 0.12 6.52
C SER A 157 -18.93 1.54 6.82
N LEU A 158 -18.28 2.56 6.27
CA LEU A 158 -18.62 3.97 6.42
C LEU A 158 -19.62 4.48 5.38
N VAL A 159 -19.89 3.71 4.31
CA VAL A 159 -20.86 4.14 3.28
C VAL A 159 -22.24 4.38 3.89
N GLY A 160 -22.74 5.61 3.76
CA GLY A 160 -24.03 6.03 4.29
C GLY A 160 -24.04 6.44 5.76
N GLU A 161 -22.88 6.43 6.42
CA GLU A 161 -22.71 6.84 7.81
C GLU A 161 -22.18 8.28 7.93
N ASP A 162 -22.53 8.95 9.02
CA ASP A 162 -21.95 10.23 9.39
C ASP A 162 -20.63 9.99 10.15
N MET A 163 -19.55 10.61 9.69
CA MET A 163 -18.24 10.54 10.36
C MET A 163 -18.28 11.04 11.82
N ALA A 164 -19.22 11.92 12.17
CA ALA A 164 -19.41 12.37 13.55
C ALA A 164 -19.90 11.24 14.48
N SER A 165 -20.52 10.19 13.93
CA SER A 165 -20.97 9.01 14.69
C SER A 165 -19.87 7.97 14.91
N VAL A 166 -18.70 8.13 14.29
CA VAL A 166 -17.60 7.18 14.41
C VAL A 166 -16.90 7.37 15.76
N GLU A 167 -16.94 6.35 16.60
CA GLU A 167 -16.19 6.31 17.86
C GLU A 167 -14.73 5.94 17.60
N LYS A 168 -14.49 4.83 16.89
CA LYS A 168 -13.14 4.37 16.51
C LYS A 168 -13.14 3.43 15.31
N LEU A 169 -11.99 3.34 14.64
CA LEU A 169 -11.69 2.35 13.63
C LEU A 169 -11.05 1.12 14.29
N LEU A 170 -11.49 -0.07 13.89
CA LEU A 170 -10.98 -1.36 14.35
C LEU A 170 -10.20 -1.99 13.18
N LEU A 171 -8.89 -1.77 13.17
CA LEU A 171 -7.98 -2.19 12.10
C LEU A 171 -7.48 -3.61 12.39
N THR A 172 -7.90 -4.60 11.63
CA THR A 172 -7.50 -5.99 11.87
C THR A 172 -6.11 -6.29 11.28
N ALA A 173 -5.41 -7.24 11.90
CA ALA A 173 -4.10 -7.73 11.47
C ALA A 173 -4.05 -9.25 11.60
N SER A 174 -3.39 -9.96 10.68
CA SER A 174 -3.13 -11.40 10.85
C SER A 174 -2.21 -11.71 12.04
N GLY A 175 -1.39 -10.73 12.44
CA GLY A 175 -0.33 -10.87 13.44
C GLY A 175 0.97 -11.44 12.86
N GLY A 176 0.99 -11.80 11.58
CA GLY A 176 2.16 -12.32 10.89
C GLY A 176 2.58 -13.75 11.33
N PRO A 177 3.65 -14.29 10.73
CA PRO A 177 4.09 -15.67 10.99
C PRO A 177 4.68 -15.86 12.40
N PHE A 178 5.13 -14.78 13.05
CA PHE A 178 5.81 -14.85 14.35
C PHE A 178 4.91 -14.45 15.53
N ARG A 179 3.61 -14.36 15.33
CA ARG A 179 2.63 -13.95 16.35
C ARG A 179 2.77 -14.69 17.68
N THR A 180 3.05 -15.99 17.64
CA THR A 180 3.18 -16.86 18.80
C THR A 180 4.62 -17.09 19.28
N PHE A 181 5.62 -16.49 18.60
CA PHE A 181 7.02 -16.68 18.95
C PHE A 181 7.39 -15.89 20.20
N THR A 182 8.25 -16.47 21.03
CA THR A 182 8.91 -15.73 22.14
C THR A 182 9.96 -14.78 21.58
N PHE A 183 10.39 -13.81 22.38
CA PHE A 183 11.46 -12.89 22.01
C PHE A 183 12.75 -13.63 21.63
N ASP A 184 13.14 -14.67 22.38
CA ASP A 184 14.33 -15.49 22.09
C ASP A 184 14.21 -16.21 20.74
N GLN A 185 13.04 -16.75 20.42
CA GLN A 185 12.80 -17.36 19.12
C GLN A 185 12.91 -16.34 17.97
N MET A 186 12.44 -15.09 18.20
CA MET A 186 12.50 -14.03 17.18
C MET A 186 13.93 -13.57 16.88
N GLN A 187 14.90 -13.77 17.78
CA GLN A 187 16.31 -13.45 17.52
C GLN A 187 16.93 -14.27 16.40
N HIS A 188 16.40 -15.46 16.16
CA HIS A 188 16.98 -16.45 15.25
C HIS A 188 16.16 -16.67 13.98
N VAL A 189 15.08 -15.90 13.76
CA VAL A 189 14.25 -16.07 12.57
C VAL A 189 14.99 -15.59 11.31
N THR A 190 14.71 -16.30 10.23
CA THR A 190 15.32 -16.02 8.92
C THR A 190 14.34 -15.30 8.00
N ALA A 191 14.87 -14.67 6.96
CA ALA A 191 14.05 -14.08 5.91
C ALA A 191 13.10 -15.10 5.24
N SER A 192 13.58 -16.34 5.04
CA SER A 192 12.75 -17.41 4.47
C SER A 192 11.54 -17.75 5.34
N GLN A 193 11.71 -17.79 6.67
CA GLN A 193 10.59 -18.00 7.60
C GLN A 193 9.63 -16.81 7.60
N ALA A 194 10.16 -15.58 7.58
CA ALA A 194 9.36 -14.36 7.57
C ALA A 194 8.54 -14.18 6.27
N LEU A 195 9.00 -14.77 5.16
CA LEU A 195 8.30 -14.74 3.88
C LEU A 195 7.11 -15.73 3.80
N GLN A 196 6.92 -16.60 4.81
CA GLN A 196 5.81 -17.55 4.88
C GLN A 196 4.60 -16.91 5.58
N HIS A 197 3.85 -16.06 4.85
CA HIS A 197 2.63 -15.48 5.42
C HIS A 197 1.51 -16.52 5.51
N PRO A 198 0.75 -16.60 6.65
CA PRO A 198 -0.23 -17.67 6.86
C PRO A 198 -1.45 -17.62 5.95
N ASN A 199 -1.88 -16.45 5.47
CA ASN A 199 -3.17 -16.26 4.80
C ASN A 199 -3.07 -15.58 3.42
N TRP A 200 -1.99 -14.84 3.14
CA TRP A 200 -1.87 -14.01 1.94
C TRP A 200 -0.62 -14.34 1.13
N GLU A 201 -0.78 -14.38 -0.19
CA GLU A 201 0.35 -14.37 -1.12
C GLU A 201 0.67 -12.93 -1.50
N MET A 202 1.80 -12.42 -1.04
CA MET A 202 2.19 -11.03 -1.19
C MET A 202 3.63 -10.88 -1.69
N GLY A 203 3.95 -9.67 -2.17
CA GLY A 203 5.33 -9.33 -2.50
C GLY A 203 6.28 -9.41 -1.29
N ALA A 204 7.56 -9.70 -1.52
CA ALA A 204 8.53 -9.93 -0.45
C ALA A 204 8.64 -8.76 0.56
N LYS A 205 8.60 -7.51 0.08
CA LYS A 205 8.69 -6.32 0.96
C LYS A 205 7.54 -6.28 1.97
N ILE A 206 6.31 -6.35 1.51
CA ILE A 206 5.12 -6.27 2.37
C ILE A 206 4.98 -7.49 3.28
N THR A 207 5.47 -8.67 2.86
CA THR A 207 5.45 -9.88 3.70
C THR A 207 6.38 -9.72 4.91
N ILE A 208 7.58 -9.14 4.74
CA ILE A 208 8.47 -8.81 5.86
C ILE A 208 7.87 -7.72 6.76
N ASP A 209 7.23 -6.70 6.15
CA ASP A 209 6.53 -5.66 6.91
C ASP A 209 5.37 -6.25 7.73
N SER A 210 4.66 -7.25 7.21
CA SER A 210 3.63 -7.99 7.94
C SER A 210 4.23 -8.78 9.11
N ALA A 211 5.32 -9.51 8.87
CA ALA A 211 6.01 -10.29 9.89
C ALA A 211 6.49 -9.43 11.08
N SER A 212 6.90 -8.19 10.83
CA SER A 212 7.38 -7.24 11.84
C SER A 212 6.30 -6.31 12.40
N MET A 213 5.05 -6.43 11.95
CA MET A 213 3.92 -5.53 12.24
C MET A 213 4.13 -4.09 11.70
N MET A 214 5.18 -3.81 10.92
CA MET A 214 5.35 -2.52 10.26
C MET A 214 4.27 -2.26 9.22
N ASN A 215 3.81 -3.29 8.50
CA ASN A 215 2.69 -3.15 7.57
C ASN A 215 1.47 -2.57 8.27
N LYS A 216 1.13 -3.11 9.45
CA LYS A 216 0.01 -2.61 10.25
C LYS A 216 0.27 -1.19 10.79
N GLY A 217 1.51 -0.89 11.13
CA GLY A 217 1.92 0.47 11.49
C GLY A 217 1.68 1.47 10.35
N PHE A 218 2.05 1.11 9.12
CA PHE A 218 1.77 1.95 7.93
C PHE A 218 0.28 2.10 7.68
N GLU A 219 -0.49 1.06 7.90
CA GLU A 219 -1.93 1.09 7.75
C GLU A 219 -2.62 1.97 8.80
N VAL A 220 -2.12 2.07 10.02
CA VAL A 220 -2.58 3.06 11.02
C VAL A 220 -2.38 4.49 10.50
N ILE A 221 -1.19 4.78 9.93
CA ILE A 221 -0.89 6.09 9.35
C ILE A 221 -1.78 6.37 8.13
N GLU A 222 -1.96 5.38 7.26
CA GLU A 222 -2.83 5.49 6.09
C GLU A 222 -4.29 5.77 6.49
N ALA A 223 -4.83 5.03 7.49
CA ALA A 223 -6.19 5.22 8.00
C ALA A 223 -6.40 6.63 8.56
N ARG A 224 -5.41 7.18 9.29
CA ARG A 224 -5.44 8.55 9.79
C ARG A 224 -5.71 9.55 8.65
N TRP A 225 -5.04 9.38 7.52
CA TRP A 225 -5.14 10.28 6.38
C TRP A 225 -6.37 10.04 5.51
N LEU A 226 -6.71 8.78 5.22
CA LEU A 226 -7.85 8.44 4.36
C LEU A 226 -9.19 8.84 4.98
N PHE A 227 -9.33 8.65 6.31
CA PHE A 227 -10.61 8.85 7.00
C PHE A 227 -10.64 10.13 7.85
N ASP A 228 -9.57 10.91 7.83
CA ASP A 228 -9.42 12.15 8.62
C ASP A 228 -9.82 11.96 10.10
N ILE A 229 -9.35 10.85 10.71
CA ILE A 229 -9.65 10.48 12.10
C ILE A 229 -8.36 10.53 12.94
N PRO A 230 -8.42 11.03 14.19
CA PRO A 230 -7.26 11.07 15.09
C PRO A 230 -6.67 9.67 15.33
N VAL A 231 -5.34 9.57 15.46
CA VAL A 231 -4.64 8.29 15.56
C VAL A 231 -5.04 7.48 16.81
N GLU A 232 -5.39 8.16 17.90
CA GLU A 232 -5.89 7.54 19.14
C GLU A 232 -7.25 6.86 18.99
N LYS A 233 -7.98 7.16 17.92
CA LYS A 233 -9.22 6.46 17.55
C LYS A 233 -9.00 5.30 16.58
N ILE A 234 -7.77 4.94 16.26
CA ILE A 234 -7.43 3.81 15.40
C ILE A 234 -6.86 2.69 16.27
N GLN A 235 -7.66 1.66 16.49
CA GLN A 235 -7.29 0.52 17.32
C GLN A 235 -6.92 -0.67 16.45
N VAL A 236 -5.73 -1.23 16.65
CA VAL A 236 -5.31 -2.47 15.99
C VAL A 236 -5.81 -3.67 16.78
N LEU A 237 -6.40 -4.63 16.06
CA LEU A 237 -6.85 -5.92 16.57
C LEU A 237 -6.13 -7.04 15.81
N VAL A 238 -5.49 -7.96 16.52
CA VAL A 238 -4.93 -9.16 15.88
C VAL A 238 -6.06 -10.17 15.67
N HIS A 239 -6.35 -10.50 14.42
CA HIS A 239 -7.38 -11.44 13.98
C HIS A 239 -6.76 -12.47 13.03
N PRO A 240 -6.22 -13.58 13.55
CA PRO A 240 -5.42 -14.54 12.78
C PRO A 240 -6.12 -15.16 11.60
N GLN A 241 -7.44 -15.30 11.67
CA GLN A 241 -8.24 -15.91 10.60
C GLN A 241 -8.39 -15.01 9.36
N SER A 242 -8.14 -13.70 9.50
CA SER A 242 -8.23 -12.71 8.41
C SER A 242 -9.54 -12.76 7.60
N VAL A 243 -10.64 -13.12 8.27
CA VAL A 243 -12.00 -13.15 7.69
C VAL A 243 -12.68 -11.80 7.80
N ILE A 244 -12.53 -11.14 8.96
CA ILE A 244 -12.92 -9.74 9.15
C ILE A 244 -11.74 -8.89 8.69
N HIS A 245 -11.95 -8.14 7.60
CA HIS A 245 -10.89 -7.33 7.01
C HIS A 245 -10.70 -5.98 7.71
N SER A 246 -11.65 -5.47 8.44
CA SER A 246 -11.65 -4.41 9.44
C SER A 246 -13.08 -4.00 9.77
N ALA A 247 -13.25 -3.13 10.76
CA ALA A 247 -14.55 -2.69 11.23
C ALA A 247 -14.54 -1.23 11.70
N VAL A 248 -15.72 -0.67 11.88
CA VAL A 248 -15.97 0.65 12.45
C VAL A 248 -16.89 0.49 13.66
N GLN A 249 -16.49 1.04 14.79
CA GLN A 249 -17.32 1.15 15.99
C GLN A 249 -17.94 2.54 16.04
N PHE A 250 -19.25 2.61 16.32
CA PHE A 250 -20.03 3.83 16.40
C PHE A 250 -20.34 4.21 17.84
N VAL A 251 -20.71 5.48 18.06
CA VAL A 251 -21.00 6.04 19.40
C VAL A 251 -22.20 5.40 20.11
N ASP A 252 -23.06 4.71 19.37
CA ASP A 252 -24.17 3.93 19.94
C ASP A 252 -23.76 2.51 20.38
N GLY A 253 -22.47 2.17 20.24
CA GLY A 253 -21.89 0.87 20.57
C GLY A 253 -22.02 -0.17 19.45
N SER A 254 -22.66 0.13 18.32
CA SER A 254 -22.72 -0.79 17.20
C SER A 254 -21.38 -0.91 16.47
N VAL A 255 -21.14 -2.06 15.83
CA VAL A 255 -19.93 -2.31 15.03
C VAL A 255 -20.33 -2.81 13.65
N LYS A 256 -19.88 -2.13 12.61
CA LYS A 256 -20.02 -2.60 11.21
C LYS A 256 -18.67 -3.11 10.72
N ALA A 257 -18.68 -4.28 10.10
CA ALA A 257 -17.49 -4.94 9.57
C ALA A 257 -17.70 -5.46 8.16
N GLN A 258 -16.64 -5.44 7.35
CA GLN A 258 -16.66 -6.14 6.08
C GLN A 258 -15.91 -7.49 6.25
N LEU A 259 -16.57 -8.56 5.83
CA LEU A 259 -16.06 -9.92 5.85
C LEU A 259 -15.89 -10.44 4.42
N GLY A 260 -14.89 -11.30 4.22
CA GLY A 260 -14.65 -11.94 2.93
C GLY A 260 -13.53 -12.97 2.99
N THR A 261 -13.33 -13.65 1.86
CA THR A 261 -12.12 -14.44 1.63
C THR A 261 -10.93 -13.50 1.37
N PRO A 262 -9.69 -13.91 1.69
CA PRO A 262 -8.49 -13.10 1.43
C PRO A 262 -8.16 -13.06 -0.07
N ASP A 263 -8.79 -12.14 -0.80
CA ASP A 263 -8.62 -11.94 -2.24
C ASP A 263 -8.64 -10.45 -2.58
N MET A 264 -7.52 -9.93 -3.10
CA MET A 264 -7.38 -8.51 -3.41
C MET A 264 -8.24 -8.05 -4.59
N ARG A 265 -8.76 -8.94 -5.41
CA ARG A 265 -9.68 -8.57 -6.50
C ARG A 265 -10.96 -7.93 -5.96
N MET A 266 -11.39 -8.31 -4.75
CA MET A 266 -12.57 -7.70 -4.11
C MET A 266 -12.39 -6.20 -3.83
N PRO A 267 -11.39 -5.75 -3.06
CA PRO A 267 -11.20 -4.32 -2.82
C PRO A 267 -10.78 -3.55 -4.08
N ILE A 268 -10.02 -4.17 -4.99
CA ILE A 268 -9.68 -3.58 -6.29
C ILE A 268 -10.96 -3.29 -7.08
N GLN A 269 -11.81 -4.30 -7.26
CA GLN A 269 -13.08 -4.14 -7.99
C GLN A 269 -13.94 -3.06 -7.35
N TYR A 270 -14.09 -3.08 -6.02
CA TYR A 270 -14.90 -2.09 -5.33
C TYR A 270 -14.37 -0.66 -5.53
N ALA A 271 -13.06 -0.46 -5.47
CA ALA A 271 -12.46 0.85 -5.77
C ALA A 271 -12.73 1.31 -7.22
N LEU A 272 -12.74 0.40 -8.19
CA LEU A 272 -12.98 0.74 -9.59
C LEU A 272 -14.45 0.94 -9.92
N THR A 273 -15.38 0.26 -9.22
CA THR A 273 -16.83 0.30 -9.49
C THR A 273 -17.61 1.22 -8.57
N TYR A 274 -17.00 1.70 -7.48
CA TYR A 274 -17.70 2.53 -6.48
C TYR A 274 -18.56 3.63 -7.14
N PRO A 275 -19.80 3.83 -6.67
CA PRO A 275 -20.44 3.24 -5.48
C PRO A 275 -21.13 1.88 -5.70
N GLU A 276 -21.05 1.29 -6.86
CA GLU A 276 -21.77 0.08 -7.24
C GLU A 276 -21.02 -1.20 -6.82
N ARG A 277 -21.78 -2.30 -6.65
CA ARG A 277 -21.23 -3.64 -6.45
C ARG A 277 -21.56 -4.50 -7.65
N TRP A 278 -20.50 -4.93 -8.34
CA TRP A 278 -20.66 -5.77 -9.53
C TRP A 278 -20.38 -7.24 -9.22
N LEU A 279 -20.83 -8.12 -10.09
CA LEU A 279 -20.54 -9.55 -10.01
C LEU A 279 -19.01 -9.76 -10.04
N SER A 280 -18.52 -10.70 -9.23
CA SER A 280 -17.13 -11.10 -9.17
C SER A 280 -17.03 -12.61 -9.06
N ASP A 281 -15.98 -13.20 -9.59
CA ASP A 281 -15.64 -14.62 -9.48
C ASP A 281 -14.85 -14.96 -8.19
N VAL A 282 -14.62 -13.97 -7.31
CA VAL A 282 -14.00 -14.17 -6.01
C VAL A 282 -14.77 -15.23 -5.20
N PRO A 283 -14.09 -16.22 -4.62
CA PRO A 283 -14.72 -17.24 -3.79
C PRO A 283 -15.59 -16.63 -2.68
N ARG A 284 -16.77 -17.21 -2.48
CA ARG A 284 -17.69 -16.73 -1.45
C ARG A 284 -17.26 -17.25 -0.07
N LEU A 285 -17.35 -16.38 0.93
CA LEU A 285 -17.11 -16.77 2.32
C LEU A 285 -18.20 -17.77 2.75
N ASP A 286 -17.76 -18.91 3.26
CA ASP A 286 -18.64 -19.94 3.83
C ASP A 286 -18.61 -19.84 5.36
N LEU A 287 -19.63 -19.21 5.92
CA LEU A 287 -19.72 -19.03 7.39
C LEU A 287 -19.92 -20.33 8.16
N PHE A 288 -20.40 -21.41 7.52
CA PHE A 288 -20.48 -22.72 8.17
C PHE A 288 -19.12 -23.37 8.36
N LYS A 289 -18.12 -23.04 7.52
CA LYS A 289 -16.72 -23.46 7.67
C LYS A 289 -15.94 -22.52 8.57
N THR A 290 -16.40 -21.28 8.72
CA THR A 290 -15.75 -20.24 9.53
C THR A 290 -16.36 -20.26 10.92
N ASN A 291 -15.98 -21.20 11.77
CA ASN A 291 -16.61 -21.42 13.06
C ASN A 291 -15.94 -20.70 14.24
N ASN A 292 -14.77 -20.08 14.03
CA ASN A 292 -14.05 -19.34 15.05
C ASN A 292 -13.53 -18.01 14.50
N LEU A 293 -13.87 -16.93 15.18
CA LEU A 293 -13.30 -15.60 14.99
C LEU A 293 -12.70 -15.16 16.31
N THR A 294 -11.39 -15.02 16.35
CA THR A 294 -10.65 -14.67 17.56
C THR A 294 -9.96 -13.33 17.40
N PHE A 295 -9.83 -12.60 18.50
CA PHE A 295 -9.20 -11.29 18.56
C PHE A 295 -8.24 -11.23 19.72
N GLU A 296 -7.06 -10.66 19.49
CA GLU A 296 -6.01 -10.49 20.50
C GLU A 296 -5.51 -9.03 20.44
N GLU A 297 -5.00 -8.53 21.56
CA GLU A 297 -4.28 -7.26 21.59
C GLU A 297 -2.90 -7.42 20.91
N PRO A 298 -2.43 -6.43 20.13
CA PRO A 298 -1.10 -6.47 19.59
C PRO A 298 -0.04 -6.31 20.68
N ASP A 299 1.00 -7.12 20.66
CA ASP A 299 2.12 -7.02 21.59
C ASP A 299 3.16 -6.00 21.11
N LEU A 300 3.07 -4.78 21.61
CA LEU A 300 3.95 -3.67 21.22
C LEU A 300 5.39 -3.81 21.72
N GLN A 301 5.67 -4.73 22.65
CA GLN A 301 7.01 -5.02 23.13
C GLN A 301 7.72 -5.99 22.18
N ARG A 302 7.05 -7.06 21.78
CA ARG A 302 7.58 -8.02 20.81
C ARG A 302 7.62 -7.46 19.38
N PHE A 303 6.69 -6.56 19.04
CA PHE A 303 6.59 -5.92 17.73
C PHE A 303 6.74 -4.39 17.82
N PRO A 304 7.96 -3.89 18.11
CA PRO A 304 8.20 -2.45 18.33
C PRO A 304 7.84 -1.58 17.12
N ASN A 305 7.87 -2.14 15.90
CA ASN A 305 7.56 -1.39 14.68
C ASN A 305 6.16 -0.78 14.67
N LEU A 306 5.16 -1.49 15.23
CA LEU A 306 3.82 -0.94 15.38
C LEU A 306 3.80 0.23 16.37
N ARG A 307 4.52 0.12 17.49
CA ARG A 307 4.68 1.22 18.47
C ARG A 307 5.36 2.43 17.81
N LEU A 308 6.43 2.20 17.06
CA LEU A 308 7.17 3.28 16.35
C LEU A 308 6.29 4.00 15.33
N ALA A 309 5.39 3.29 14.66
CA ALA A 309 4.44 3.90 13.72
C ALA A 309 3.41 4.81 14.42
N TYR A 310 2.86 4.38 15.57
CA TYR A 310 2.01 5.24 16.40
C TYR A 310 2.77 6.50 16.84
N GLN A 311 3.98 6.34 17.37
CA GLN A 311 4.83 7.46 17.80
C GLN A 311 5.15 8.42 16.64
N ALA A 312 5.46 7.88 15.45
CA ALA A 312 5.71 8.69 14.26
C ALA A 312 4.48 9.52 13.88
N MET A 313 3.28 8.94 13.96
CA MET A 313 2.05 9.64 13.62
C MET A 313 1.64 10.67 14.68
N GLU A 314 1.84 10.37 15.96
CA GLU A 314 1.62 11.31 17.06
C GLU A 314 2.54 12.54 16.97
N GLN A 315 3.80 12.33 16.60
CA GLN A 315 4.77 13.41 16.40
C GLN A 315 4.46 14.22 15.13
N GLY A 316 3.95 13.56 14.07
CA GLY A 316 3.58 14.21 12.82
C GLY A 316 4.78 14.70 11.99
N GLY A 317 4.55 15.76 11.22
CA GLY A 317 5.58 16.35 10.37
C GLY A 317 6.22 15.35 9.40
N ASN A 318 7.54 15.35 9.31
CA ASN A 318 8.30 14.41 8.48
C ASN A 318 8.60 13.06 9.16
N MET A 319 8.15 12.84 10.41
CA MET A 319 8.52 11.61 11.15
C MET A 319 8.01 10.32 10.49
N PRO A 320 6.78 10.22 9.94
CA PRO A 320 6.37 9.03 9.19
C PRO A 320 7.18 8.79 7.92
N CYS A 321 7.68 9.84 7.26
CA CYS A 321 8.60 9.71 6.14
C CYS A 321 9.93 9.08 6.57
N ILE A 322 10.48 9.52 7.70
CA ILE A 322 11.71 8.96 8.29
C ILE A 322 11.53 7.48 8.62
N LEU A 323 10.40 7.14 9.26
CA LEU A 323 10.02 5.75 9.58
C LEU A 323 10.00 4.88 8.30
N ASN A 324 9.32 5.34 7.25
CA ASN A 324 9.22 4.61 5.98
C ASN A 324 10.59 4.43 5.33
N ALA A 325 11.39 5.49 5.24
CA ALA A 325 12.72 5.45 4.61
C ALA A 325 13.66 4.48 5.34
N ALA A 326 13.67 4.51 6.68
CA ALA A 326 14.43 3.59 7.51
C ALA A 326 13.95 2.14 7.31
N ASN A 327 12.63 1.91 7.33
CA ASN A 327 12.06 0.59 7.13
C ASN A 327 12.40 0.00 5.76
N GLU A 328 12.33 0.75 4.68
CA GLU A 328 12.70 0.23 3.36
C GLU A 328 14.16 -0.25 3.31
N VAL A 329 15.07 0.46 3.99
CA VAL A 329 16.49 0.07 4.08
C VAL A 329 16.67 -1.21 4.88
N VAL A 330 16.09 -1.30 6.08
CA VAL A 330 16.28 -2.48 6.94
C VAL A 330 15.51 -3.70 6.45
N ASN A 331 14.34 -3.51 5.82
CA ASN A 331 13.58 -4.58 5.18
C ASN A 331 14.40 -5.25 4.08
N LEU A 332 15.03 -4.44 3.20
CA LEU A 332 15.94 -4.97 2.18
C LEU A 332 17.14 -5.67 2.81
N ALA A 333 17.76 -5.06 3.80
CA ALA A 333 18.92 -5.62 4.49
C ALA A 333 18.60 -6.97 5.15
N PHE A 334 17.45 -7.11 5.80
CA PHE A 334 17.00 -8.37 6.38
C PHE A 334 16.78 -9.45 5.32
N ARG A 335 16.13 -9.13 4.21
CA ARG A 335 15.95 -10.06 3.09
C ARG A 335 17.26 -10.54 2.47
N GLU A 336 18.28 -9.71 2.50
CA GLU A 336 19.63 -10.02 2.02
C GLU A 336 20.55 -10.64 3.11
N GLY A 337 20.02 -10.87 4.31
CA GLY A 337 20.78 -11.45 5.42
C GLY A 337 21.83 -10.52 6.04
N ARG A 338 21.71 -9.20 5.83
CA ARG A 338 22.65 -8.17 6.34
C ARG A 338 22.27 -7.61 7.71
N CYS A 339 21.10 -7.93 8.24
CA CYS A 339 20.70 -7.64 9.62
C CYS A 339 19.76 -8.71 10.15
N GLY A 340 19.65 -8.79 11.49
CA GLY A 340 18.70 -9.65 12.19
C GLY A 340 17.29 -9.04 12.24
N PHE A 341 16.28 -9.87 12.51
CA PHE A 341 14.88 -9.46 12.55
C PHE A 341 14.62 -8.36 13.59
N LEU A 342 15.08 -8.56 14.83
CA LEU A 342 14.90 -7.57 15.92
C LEU A 342 15.74 -6.31 15.68
N GLN A 343 16.88 -6.43 15.03
CA GLN A 343 17.73 -5.30 14.70
C GLN A 343 17.05 -4.31 13.76
N MET A 344 16.08 -4.75 12.96
CA MET A 344 15.32 -3.84 12.10
C MET A 344 14.67 -2.71 12.91
N SER A 345 13.95 -3.04 13.98
CA SER A 345 13.27 -2.05 14.83
C SER A 345 14.24 -1.10 15.51
N GLU A 346 15.40 -1.61 15.98
CA GLU A 346 16.44 -0.80 16.61
C GLU A 346 17.03 0.24 15.65
N ILE A 347 17.29 -0.16 14.40
CA ILE A 347 17.84 0.75 13.37
C ILE A 347 16.80 1.80 13.00
N ILE A 348 15.52 1.43 12.88
CA ILE A 348 14.43 2.36 12.60
C ILE A 348 14.37 3.40 13.72
N GLU A 349 14.29 2.98 14.98
CA GLU A 349 14.21 3.87 16.14
C GLU A 349 15.42 4.82 16.24
N LYS A 350 16.63 4.30 16.03
CA LYS A 350 17.85 5.11 15.98
C LYS A 350 17.83 6.09 14.81
N THR A 351 17.29 5.72 13.66
CA THR A 351 17.18 6.62 12.50
C THR A 351 16.20 7.75 12.78
N MET A 352 15.02 7.43 13.37
CA MET A 352 14.03 8.42 13.79
C MET A 352 14.62 9.45 14.77
N SER A 353 15.45 9.01 15.71
CA SER A 353 16.07 9.90 16.69
C SER A 353 17.22 10.75 16.15
N LYS A 354 17.85 10.34 15.03
CA LYS A 354 19.03 11.02 14.45
C LYS A 354 18.71 11.90 13.25
N THR A 355 17.52 11.80 12.70
CA THR A 355 17.11 12.61 11.54
C THR A 355 16.41 13.89 12.03
N ASP A 356 16.74 15.01 11.42
CA ASP A 356 16.16 16.31 11.79
C ASP A 356 14.64 16.31 11.59
N PHE A 357 13.91 16.77 12.59
CA PHE A 357 12.46 16.88 12.58
C PHE A 357 12.02 18.19 11.93
N ILE A 358 11.05 18.10 11.02
CA ILE A 358 10.40 19.23 10.34
C ILE A 358 8.89 19.14 10.58
N THR A 359 8.32 20.15 11.24
CA THR A 359 6.90 20.14 11.66
C THR A 359 5.96 20.27 10.47
N GLU A 360 6.26 21.15 9.52
CA GLU A 360 5.44 21.42 8.32
C GLU A 360 6.27 21.22 7.05
N PRO A 361 6.56 19.95 6.67
CA PRO A 361 7.43 19.69 5.55
C PRO A 361 6.75 19.99 4.21
N THR A 362 7.52 20.62 3.32
CA THR A 362 7.18 20.75 1.89
C THR A 362 7.45 19.43 1.16
N TYR A 363 7.06 19.35 -0.12
CA TYR A 363 7.43 18.19 -0.95
C TYR A 363 8.95 18.00 -1.04
N ASP A 364 9.70 19.08 -1.21
CA ASP A 364 11.17 19.01 -1.31
C ASP A 364 11.80 18.59 0.04
N ASP A 365 11.22 19.00 1.17
CA ASP A 365 11.63 18.53 2.49
C ASP A 365 11.42 17.01 2.65
N TYR A 366 10.32 16.45 2.14
CA TYR A 366 10.11 15.00 2.14
C TYR A 366 11.12 14.26 1.28
N VAL A 367 11.49 14.81 0.10
CA VAL A 367 12.55 14.25 -0.76
C VAL A 367 13.90 14.23 -0.05
N GLN A 368 14.26 15.33 0.63
CA GLN A 368 15.51 15.43 1.39
C GLN A 368 15.49 14.54 2.63
N THR A 369 14.39 14.50 3.36
CA THR A 369 14.19 13.64 4.54
C THR A 369 14.35 12.15 4.18
N ASP A 370 13.68 11.67 3.13
CA ASP A 370 13.79 10.28 2.67
C ASP A 370 15.25 9.93 2.35
N ARG A 371 15.94 10.80 1.62
CA ARG A 371 17.34 10.59 1.26
C ARG A 371 18.25 10.52 2.50
N LEU A 372 18.10 11.46 3.43
CA LEU A 372 18.92 11.54 4.64
C LEU A 372 18.66 10.36 5.57
N ALA A 373 17.40 10.02 5.81
CA ALA A 373 17.02 8.90 6.65
C ALA A 373 17.54 7.55 6.09
N ARG A 374 17.47 7.34 4.77
CA ARG A 374 18.09 6.17 4.11
C ARG A 374 19.61 6.13 4.34
N GLN A 375 20.28 7.25 4.24
CA GLN A 375 21.73 7.32 4.47
C GLN A 375 22.09 6.98 5.93
N ILE A 376 21.34 7.53 6.89
CA ILE A 376 21.53 7.24 8.31
C ILE A 376 21.28 5.76 8.61
N ALA A 377 20.16 5.19 8.15
CA ALA A 377 19.84 3.77 8.33
C ALA A 377 20.91 2.86 7.71
N THR A 378 21.39 3.19 6.49
CA THR A 378 22.47 2.44 5.83
C THR A 378 23.79 2.49 6.61
N ASN A 379 24.10 3.62 7.23
CA ASN A 379 25.30 3.74 8.05
C ASN A 379 25.17 2.92 9.36
N LEU A 380 23.97 2.88 9.96
CA LEU A 380 23.70 2.07 11.16
C LEU A 380 23.78 0.56 10.91
N LEU A 381 23.54 0.11 9.67
CA LEU A 381 23.70 -1.30 9.27
C LEU A 381 25.16 -1.76 9.21
N LYS A 382 26.12 -0.84 9.12
CA LYS A 382 27.55 -1.17 9.00
C LYS A 382 28.25 -1.36 10.35
N HIS A 383 27.55 -1.03 11.42
CA HIS A 383 28.06 -1.08 12.81
C HIS A 383 27.16 -2.00 13.66
#